data_9b26e6a268d596d831675b3ecd603573
#
_entry.id   9b26e6a268d596d831675b3ecd603573
#
_cell.length_a   1.000
_cell.length_b   1.000
_cell.length_c   1.000
_cell.angle_alpha   90.00
_cell.angle_beta   90.00
_cell.angle_gamma   90.00
#
_symmetry.space_group_name_H-M   'P 1'
#
loop_
_entity.id
_entity.type
_entity.pdbx_description
1 polymer ?
#
loop_
_entity_poly.entity_id
_entity_poly.type
_entity_poly.pdbx_seq_one_letter_code
_entity_poly.pdbx_strand_id
1 'polypeptide(L)'
;MLISRPRPLTPADSPGAAAAAAGALGPGRVDAPPLGLDAESLARLTLLDPSGESRLLERVLKAYQASAARLLLQLAAAQLSGDRNAIRLVAHTLKSSSASIGALALSQRCAQIEAATREGANRDQSPATLDADIAALRQALAAALRAIERLLAGGPG
;
A
#
# COMPACT_ATOMS: atom_id res chain seq x y z
N MET A 1 -61.83 3.13 -0.50
CA MET A 1 -61.35 3.28 -0.64
C MET A 1 -60.43 3.75 -0.73
N LEU A 2 -59.76 3.91 -0.57
CA LEU A 2 -58.85 4.32 -0.64
C LEU A 2 -57.87 4.27 -0.48
N ILE A 3 -57.34 4.15 -0.58
CA ILE A 3 -56.43 4.01 -0.54
C ILE A 3 -55.43 4.52 -0.63
N SER A 4 -54.90 4.69 -0.47
CA SER A 4 -53.93 5.21 -0.41
C SER A 4 -52.84 4.89 -0.51
N ARG A 5 -52.17 4.95 -0.70
CA ARG A 5 -51.11 4.67 -0.85
C ARG A 5 -50.07 5.20 -0.52
N PRO A 6 -49.39 5.05 -0.47
CA PRO A 6 -48.40 5.44 -0.05
C PRO A 6 -47.40 5.68 -0.60
N ARG A 7 -46.74 5.84 -0.65
CA ARG A 7 -45.79 6.14 -1.05
C ARG A 7 -44.68 6.06 -0.73
N PRO A 8 -44.08 6.01 -0.84
CA PRO A 8 -43.02 5.84 -0.64
C PRO A 8 -42.12 6.49 -0.66
N LEU A 9 -41.63 6.69 -0.89
CA LEU A 9 -40.77 7.26 -0.99
C LEU A 9 -39.77 7.21 -0.57
N THR A 10 -39.45 7.00 -0.21
CA THR A 10 -38.60 6.74 0.34
C THR A 10 -37.40 6.83 0.05
N PRO A 11 -37.17 6.59 -0.68
CA PRO A 11 -36.00 6.55 -1.18
C PRO A 11 -35.25 7.60 -0.89
N ALA A 12 -35.67 8.35 -1.01
CA ALA A 12 -35.03 9.43 -0.82
C ALA A 12 -33.96 9.24 0.00
N ASP A 13 -34.19 8.63 0.64
CA ASP A 13 -33.37 8.36 1.42
C ASP A 13 -32.12 8.26 1.13
N SER A 14 -31.89 7.82 0.30
CA SER A 14 -30.69 7.64 -0.12
C SER A 14 -29.85 8.71 -0.17
N PRO A 15 -30.21 9.73 -0.11
CA PRO A 15 -29.41 10.81 -0.12
C PRO A 15 -28.30 10.63 0.80
N GLY A 16 -28.56 10.02 1.79
CA GLY A 16 -27.53 9.87 2.70
C GLY A 16 -26.32 9.27 2.09
N ALA A 17 -26.59 8.38 1.27
CA ALA A 17 -25.51 7.68 0.67
C ALA A 17 -24.70 8.62 -0.16
N ALA A 18 -25.35 9.42 -0.83
CA ALA A 18 -24.64 10.31 -1.68
C ALA A 18 -23.77 11.21 -0.86
N ALA A 19 -24.27 11.63 0.21
CA ALA A 19 -23.51 12.50 1.03
C ALA A 19 -22.25 11.82 1.49
N ALA A 20 -22.37 10.58 1.79
CA ALA A 20 -21.22 9.88 2.25
C ALA A 20 -20.18 9.85 1.18
N ALA A 21 -20.59 9.64 0.01
CA ALA A 21 -19.64 9.55 -1.04
C ALA A 21 -18.94 10.87 -1.18
N ALA A 22 -19.66 11.91 -1.10
CA ALA A 22 -19.06 13.17 -1.26
C ALA A 22 -18.07 13.42 -0.17
N GLY A 23 -18.41 13.01 0.98
CA GLY A 23 -17.50 13.22 2.04
C GLY A 23 -16.23 12.51 1.79
N ALA A 24 -16.38 11.37 1.23
CA ALA A 24 -15.23 10.60 0.99
C ALA A 24 -14.30 11.33 0.13
N LEU A 25 -14.80 12.08 -0.78
CA LEU A 25 -13.93 12.67 -1.61
C LEU A 25 -13.24 13.60 -1.02
N GLY A 26 -13.72 14.02 -0.27
CA GLY A 26 -13.11 14.85 0.32
C GLY A 26 -11.99 15.41 0.01
N PRO A 27 -11.84 16.47 0.38
CA PRO A 27 -10.74 17.17 0.17
C PRO A 27 -9.59 16.51 0.69
N GLY A 28 -9.76 15.79 1.67
CA GLY A 28 -8.65 15.15 2.25
C GLY A 28 -7.76 14.51 1.28
N ARG A 29 -8.30 14.20 0.17
CA ARG A 29 -7.53 13.59 -0.72
C ARG A 29 -6.51 14.40 -1.28
N VAL A 30 -6.75 15.61 -1.40
CA VAL A 30 -5.84 16.48 -2.01
C VAL A 30 -4.55 16.50 -1.27
N ASP A 31 -4.61 16.33 0.00
CA ASP A 31 -3.42 16.40 0.80
C ASP A 31 -2.68 15.09 0.86
N ALA A 32 -3.20 14.08 0.26
CA ALA A 32 -2.54 12.80 0.30
C ALA A 32 -1.23 12.92 -0.45
N PRO A 33 -0.18 12.37 0.07
CA PRO A 33 1.08 12.43 -0.63
C PRO A 33 0.85 11.69 -1.91
N PRO A 34 1.27 12.25 -2.96
CA PRO A 34 1.14 11.61 -4.21
C PRO A 34 1.90 10.35 -4.07
N LEU A 35 1.55 9.46 -4.78
CA LEU A 35 2.37 8.35 -4.91
C LEU A 35 2.32 7.32 -3.86
N GLY A 36 1.29 7.28 -3.14
CA GLY A 36 1.03 6.15 -2.33
C GLY A 36 1.70 6.06 -0.98
N LEU A 37 2.30 7.11 -0.51
CA LEU A 37 2.81 7.14 0.85
C LEU A 37 1.78 7.85 1.73
N ASP A 38 1.46 7.23 2.86
CA ASP A 38 0.47 7.75 3.76
C ASP A 38 1.02 8.90 4.62
N ALA A 39 0.39 10.05 4.54
CA ALA A 39 0.83 11.23 5.24
C ALA A 39 0.86 11.05 6.76
N GLU A 40 -0.10 10.33 7.30
CA GLU A 40 -0.16 10.10 8.73
C GLU A 40 1.01 9.25 9.21
N SER A 41 1.37 8.24 8.45
CA SER A 41 2.50 7.39 8.76
C SER A 41 3.81 8.18 8.73
N LEU A 42 3.96 9.04 7.74
CA LEU A 42 5.15 9.90 7.64
C LEU A 42 5.19 10.89 8.80
N ALA A 43 4.04 11.44 9.17
CA ALA A 43 3.95 12.37 10.29
C ALA A 43 4.35 11.69 11.60
N ARG A 44 3.95 10.43 11.79
CA ARG A 44 4.35 9.69 12.99
C ARG A 44 5.85 9.52 13.06
N LEU A 45 6.50 9.23 11.93
CA LEU A 45 7.96 9.12 11.90
C LEU A 45 8.62 10.46 12.24
N THR A 46 8.05 11.54 11.75
CA THR A 46 8.56 12.86 12.03
C THR A 46 8.42 13.20 13.53
N LEU A 47 7.33 12.75 14.16
CA LEU A 47 7.14 13.01 15.58
C LEU A 47 8.15 12.30 16.48
N LEU A 48 8.82 11.28 15.98
CA LEU A 48 9.85 10.60 16.74
C LEU A 48 11.17 11.41 16.76
N ASP A 49 11.29 12.41 15.91
CA ASP A 49 12.47 13.26 15.84
C ASP A 49 12.01 14.71 15.58
N PRO A 50 11.29 15.31 16.55
CA PRO A 50 10.67 16.63 16.35
C PRO A 50 11.64 17.75 15.97
N SER A 51 12.86 17.67 16.45
CA SER A 51 13.85 18.68 16.12
C SER A 51 14.49 18.44 14.75
N GLY A 52 14.36 17.23 14.24
CA GLY A 52 14.99 16.86 12.97
C GLY A 52 16.50 16.66 13.07
N GLU A 53 17.03 16.73 14.27
CA GLU A 53 18.48 16.64 14.44
C GLU A 53 19.05 15.30 14.04
N SER A 54 18.33 14.23 14.28
CA SER A 54 18.81 12.91 13.94
C SER A 54 18.49 12.52 12.50
N ARG A 55 17.73 13.34 11.81
CA ARG A 55 17.26 13.05 10.44
C ARG A 55 16.64 11.67 10.35
N LEU A 56 15.84 11.35 11.33
CA LEU A 56 15.25 10.01 11.43
C LEU A 56 14.47 9.61 10.18
N LEU A 57 13.63 10.49 9.68
CA LEU A 57 12.83 10.19 8.50
C LEU A 57 13.72 9.87 7.30
N GLU A 58 14.73 10.71 7.07
CA GLU A 58 15.67 10.50 5.97
C GLU A 58 16.37 9.15 6.09
N ARG A 59 16.83 8.84 7.29
CA ARG A 59 17.55 7.58 7.55
C ARG A 59 16.66 6.37 7.33
N VAL A 60 15.42 6.45 7.80
CA VAL A 60 14.45 5.35 7.64
C VAL A 60 14.14 5.15 6.15
N LEU A 61 13.91 6.22 5.40
CA LEU A 61 13.59 6.11 3.99
C LEU A 61 14.77 5.57 3.18
N LYS A 62 15.99 5.99 3.48
CA LYS A 62 17.18 5.47 2.83
C LYS A 62 17.40 4.00 3.14
N ALA A 63 17.18 3.62 4.40
CA ALA A 63 17.29 2.21 4.79
C ALA A 63 16.27 1.36 4.07
N TYR A 64 15.05 1.89 3.91
CA TYR A 64 14.01 1.20 3.15
C TYR A 64 14.43 1.00 1.70
N GLN A 65 14.98 2.04 1.05
CA GLN A 65 15.43 1.93 -0.34
C GLN A 65 16.47 0.84 -0.50
N ALA A 66 17.45 0.78 0.37
CA ALA A 66 18.50 -0.24 0.31
C ALA A 66 17.94 -1.64 0.53
N SER A 67 17.04 -1.78 1.49
CA SER A 67 16.42 -3.06 1.77
C SER A 67 15.53 -3.52 0.60
N ALA A 68 14.76 -2.60 0.04
CA ALA A 68 13.88 -2.91 -1.08
C ALA A 68 14.69 -3.40 -2.30
N ALA A 69 15.83 -2.78 -2.56
CA ALA A 69 16.68 -3.19 -3.69
C ALA A 69 17.14 -4.65 -3.50
N ARG A 70 17.56 -5.01 -2.29
CA ARG A 70 17.99 -6.38 -2.01
C ARG A 70 16.82 -7.35 -2.14
N LEU A 71 15.67 -6.97 -1.62
CA LEU A 71 14.48 -7.83 -1.66
C LEU A 71 13.99 -8.04 -3.09
N LEU A 72 14.13 -7.05 -3.97
CA LEU A 72 13.79 -7.21 -5.37
C LEU A 72 14.68 -8.25 -6.05
N LEU A 73 15.97 -8.27 -5.73
CA LEU A 73 16.87 -9.27 -6.28
C LEU A 73 16.52 -10.66 -5.77
N GLN A 74 16.19 -10.78 -4.50
CA GLN A 74 15.76 -12.04 -3.92
C GLN A 74 14.45 -12.53 -4.55
N LEU A 75 13.52 -11.61 -4.80
CA LEU A 75 12.26 -11.93 -5.43
C LEU A 75 12.47 -12.45 -6.85
N ALA A 76 13.35 -11.80 -7.61
CA ALA A 76 13.67 -12.23 -8.96
C ALA A 76 14.26 -13.64 -8.98
N ALA A 77 15.19 -13.90 -8.08
CA ALA A 77 15.79 -15.23 -7.96
C ALA A 77 14.77 -16.28 -7.57
N ALA A 78 13.88 -15.94 -6.64
CA ALA A 78 12.84 -16.86 -6.19
C ALA A 78 11.84 -17.18 -7.31
N GLN A 79 11.51 -16.18 -8.15
CA GLN A 79 10.65 -16.42 -9.29
C GLN A 79 11.30 -17.36 -10.31
N LEU A 80 12.57 -17.13 -10.59
CA LEU A 80 13.29 -17.97 -11.56
C LEU A 80 13.38 -19.41 -11.09
N SER A 81 13.53 -19.65 -9.80
CA SER A 81 13.62 -21.00 -9.25
C SER A 81 12.27 -21.60 -8.91
N GLY A 82 11.20 -20.83 -8.98
CA GLY A 82 9.88 -21.29 -8.60
C GLY A 82 9.71 -21.53 -7.10
N ASP A 83 10.56 -20.92 -6.29
CA ASP A 83 10.55 -21.11 -4.84
C ASP A 83 9.48 -20.25 -4.17
N ARG A 84 8.30 -20.83 -4.01
CA ARG A 84 7.15 -20.12 -3.43
C ARG A 84 7.41 -19.69 -1.99
N ASN A 85 8.18 -20.46 -1.25
CA ASN A 85 8.48 -20.12 0.13
C ASN A 85 9.39 -18.88 0.19
N ALA A 86 10.37 -18.79 -0.70
CA ALA A 86 11.23 -17.62 -0.78
C ALA A 86 10.43 -16.40 -1.20
N ILE A 87 9.49 -16.53 -2.15
CA ILE A 87 8.60 -15.46 -2.56
C ILE A 87 7.78 -14.99 -1.35
N ARG A 88 7.25 -15.93 -0.56
CA ARG A 88 6.46 -15.59 0.62
C ARG A 88 7.28 -14.80 1.65
N LEU A 89 8.52 -15.21 1.87
CA LEU A 89 9.38 -14.54 2.85
C LEU A 89 9.71 -13.11 2.42
N VAL A 90 9.97 -12.90 1.13
CA VAL A 90 10.21 -11.56 0.60
C VAL A 90 8.95 -10.70 0.77
N ALA A 91 7.79 -11.25 0.42
CA ALA A 91 6.53 -10.52 0.54
C ALA A 91 6.25 -10.17 2.00
N HIS A 92 6.52 -11.09 2.92
CA HIS A 92 6.33 -10.85 4.35
C HIS A 92 7.20 -9.68 4.84
N THR A 93 8.47 -9.68 4.46
CA THR A 93 9.40 -8.61 4.86
C THR A 93 8.99 -7.27 4.26
N LEU A 94 8.66 -7.25 2.97
CA LEU A 94 8.21 -6.03 2.31
C LEU A 94 6.90 -5.52 2.89
N LYS A 95 5.99 -6.41 3.29
CA LYS A 95 4.73 -6.02 3.88
C LYS A 95 4.96 -5.15 5.12
N SER A 96 5.78 -5.63 6.02
CA SER A 96 6.05 -4.95 7.28
C SER A 96 6.80 -3.64 7.08
N SER A 97 7.86 -3.67 6.28
CA SER A 97 8.67 -2.48 6.06
C SER A 97 7.91 -1.41 5.28
N SER A 98 7.08 -1.81 4.32
CA SER A 98 6.29 -0.86 3.54
C SER A 98 5.22 -0.20 4.40
N ALA A 99 4.58 -0.95 5.30
CA ALA A 99 3.61 -0.38 6.23
C ALA A 99 4.28 0.66 7.14
N SER A 100 5.51 0.40 7.55
CA SER A 100 6.23 1.31 8.45
C SER A 100 6.48 2.68 7.85
N ILE A 101 6.64 2.77 6.53
CA ILE A 101 6.87 4.05 5.88
C ILE A 101 5.62 4.61 5.21
N GLY A 102 4.48 3.99 5.44
CA GLY A 102 3.23 4.48 4.89
C GLY A 102 2.92 4.05 3.47
N ALA A 103 3.66 3.11 2.91
CA ALA A 103 3.35 2.55 1.59
C ALA A 103 2.28 1.46 1.74
N LEU A 104 1.08 1.88 2.14
CA LEU A 104 0.02 0.96 2.55
C LEU A 104 -0.52 0.10 1.41
N ALA A 105 -0.67 0.66 0.23
CA ALA A 105 -1.13 -0.11 -0.93
C ALA A 105 -0.12 -1.20 -1.30
N LEU A 106 1.16 -0.87 -1.21
CA LEU A 106 2.22 -1.83 -1.45
C LEU A 106 2.20 -2.94 -0.40
N SER A 107 2.03 -2.57 0.87
CA SER A 107 1.91 -3.53 1.96
C SER A 107 0.76 -4.49 1.73
N GLN A 108 -0.39 -4.00 1.25
CA GLN A 108 -1.54 -4.84 0.94
C GLN A 108 -1.24 -5.83 -0.19
N ARG A 109 -0.53 -5.40 -1.23
CA ARG A 109 -0.13 -6.30 -2.31
C ARG A 109 0.80 -7.38 -1.80
N CYS A 110 1.71 -7.02 -0.91
CA CYS A 110 2.60 -8.00 -0.30
C CYS A 110 1.80 -9.03 0.51
N ALA A 111 0.77 -8.58 1.24
CA ALA A 111 -0.09 -9.48 2.01
C ALA A 111 -0.83 -10.46 1.10
N GLN A 112 -1.28 -10.01 -0.06
CA GLN A 112 -1.95 -10.87 -1.02
C GLN A 112 -1.01 -11.96 -1.55
N ILE A 113 0.22 -11.59 -1.88
CA ILE A 113 1.22 -12.55 -2.36
C ILE A 113 1.61 -13.51 -1.24
N GLU A 114 1.78 -13.02 -0.02
CA GLU A 114 2.09 -13.85 1.11
C GLU A 114 1.00 -14.91 1.32
N ALA A 115 -0.26 -14.49 1.25
CA ALA A 115 -1.39 -15.40 1.40
C ALA A 115 -1.46 -16.41 0.27
N ALA A 116 -1.21 -15.98 -0.95
CA ALA A 116 -1.26 -16.83 -2.13
C ALA A 116 -0.16 -17.89 -2.15
N THR A 117 0.96 -17.61 -1.48
CA THR A 117 2.10 -18.51 -1.47
C THR A 117 2.20 -19.36 -0.19
N ARG A 118 1.23 -19.18 0.74
CA ARG A 118 1.23 -19.94 1.98
C ARG A 118 0.98 -21.42 1.69
N GLU A 119 1.58 -22.29 2.50
CA GLU A 119 1.32 -23.70 2.38
C GLU A 119 -0.16 -23.98 2.58
N GLY A 120 -0.74 -24.77 1.74
CA GLY A 120 -2.17 -25.05 1.81
C GLY A 120 -3.04 -24.00 1.18
N ALA A 121 -2.46 -22.92 0.69
CA ALA A 121 -3.22 -21.90 -0.01
C ALA A 121 -3.72 -22.51 -1.31
N ASN A 122 -4.74 -21.89 -1.84
CA ASN A 122 -5.42 -22.35 -3.02
C ASN A 122 -4.46 -22.75 -4.13
N ARG A 123 -4.34 -24.05 -4.34
CA ARG A 123 -3.45 -24.56 -5.38
C ARG A 123 -3.99 -24.29 -6.78
N ASP A 124 -5.23 -23.78 -6.84
CA ASP A 124 -5.83 -23.48 -8.11
C ASP A 124 -5.31 -22.15 -8.69
N GLN A 125 -4.56 -21.41 -7.89
CA GLN A 125 -3.97 -20.20 -8.41
C GLN A 125 -2.84 -20.58 -9.38
N SER A 126 -3.00 -20.21 -10.61
CA SER A 126 -2.01 -20.56 -11.62
C SER A 126 -0.71 -19.79 -11.40
N PRO A 127 0.40 -20.36 -11.84
CA PRO A 127 1.67 -19.64 -11.79
C PRO A 127 1.59 -18.28 -12.50
N ALA A 128 0.80 -18.20 -13.56
CA ALA A 128 0.65 -16.95 -14.30
C ALA A 128 -0.03 -15.87 -13.45
N THR A 129 -0.97 -16.26 -12.58
CA THR A 129 -1.63 -15.31 -11.69
C THR A 129 -0.64 -14.77 -10.67
N LEU A 130 0.19 -15.65 -10.11
CA LEU A 130 1.19 -15.24 -9.14
C LEU A 130 2.23 -14.32 -9.81
N ASP A 131 2.64 -14.63 -11.03
CA ASP A 131 3.59 -13.78 -11.74
C ASP A 131 2.99 -12.40 -12.03
N ALA A 132 1.70 -12.34 -12.35
CA ALA A 132 1.01 -11.06 -12.55
C ALA A 132 0.96 -10.26 -11.25
N ASP A 133 0.69 -10.92 -10.12
CA ASP A 133 0.66 -10.26 -8.83
C ASP A 133 2.04 -9.72 -8.46
N ILE A 134 3.10 -10.48 -8.76
CA ILE A 134 4.46 -10.05 -8.50
C ILE A 134 4.83 -8.87 -9.41
N ALA A 135 4.39 -8.89 -10.67
CA ALA A 135 4.61 -7.76 -11.57
C ALA A 135 3.93 -6.49 -11.03
N ALA A 136 2.70 -6.62 -10.54
CA ALA A 136 2.00 -5.50 -9.95
C ALA A 136 2.70 -5.01 -8.68
N LEU A 137 3.25 -5.93 -7.88
CA LEU A 137 4.03 -5.58 -6.71
C LEU A 137 5.27 -4.76 -7.10
N ARG A 138 5.98 -5.20 -8.14
CA ARG A 138 7.17 -4.49 -8.60
C ARG A 138 6.84 -3.08 -9.07
N GLN A 139 5.71 -2.90 -9.75
CA GLN A 139 5.28 -1.58 -10.18
C GLN A 139 4.94 -0.69 -8.99
N ALA A 140 4.23 -1.23 -8.00
CA ALA A 140 3.89 -0.49 -6.81
C ALA A 140 5.14 -0.10 -6.02
N LEU A 141 6.12 -1.00 -5.95
CA LEU A 141 7.36 -0.73 -5.25
C LEU A 141 8.16 0.36 -5.98
N ALA A 142 8.22 0.30 -7.31
CA ALA A 142 8.90 1.32 -8.08
C ALA A 142 8.25 2.69 -7.87
N ALA A 143 6.93 2.75 -7.79
CA ALA A 143 6.22 4.00 -7.52
C ALA A 143 6.56 4.52 -6.12
N ALA A 144 6.59 3.64 -5.12
CA ALA A 144 6.94 4.02 -3.76
C ALA A 144 8.38 4.54 -3.67
N LEU A 145 9.31 3.88 -4.36
CA LEU A 145 10.71 4.32 -4.38
C LEU A 145 10.86 5.69 -5.03
N ARG A 146 10.13 5.95 -6.11
CA ARG A 146 10.15 7.28 -6.73
C ARG A 146 9.57 8.34 -5.80
N ALA A 147 8.55 7.99 -5.02
CA ALA A 147 7.98 8.92 -4.06
C ALA A 147 9.00 9.26 -2.98
N ILE A 148 9.72 8.24 -2.51
CA ILE A 148 10.77 8.43 -1.51
C ILE A 148 11.87 9.33 -2.07
N GLU A 149 12.30 9.08 -3.30
CA GLU A 149 13.32 9.91 -3.92
C GLU A 149 12.92 11.38 -3.98
N ARG A 150 11.65 11.64 -4.29
CA ARG A 150 11.16 13.01 -4.32
C ARG A 150 11.14 13.66 -2.94
N LEU A 151 10.75 12.89 -1.94
CA LEU A 151 10.76 13.40 -0.57
C LEU A 151 12.18 13.72 -0.13
N LEU A 152 13.13 12.86 -0.46
CA LEU A 152 14.52 13.06 -0.08
C LEU A 152 15.14 14.22 -0.87
N ALA A 153 14.77 14.39 -2.13
CA ALA A 153 15.29 15.47 -2.95
C ALA A 153 14.68 16.82 -2.57
N GLY A 154 13.41 16.81 -2.16
CA GLY A 154 12.76 18.04 -1.76
C GLY A 154 13.28 18.58 -0.45
N GLY A 155 13.90 17.72 0.32
CA GLY A 155 14.44 18.09 1.60
C GLY A 155 13.34 18.47 2.55
N PRO A 156 13.68 18.72 3.72
CA PRO A 156 12.71 19.19 4.63
C PRO A 156 12.73 20.63 4.33
N GLY A 157 11.95 21.04 3.61
CA GLY A 157 11.94 22.43 3.18
C GLY A 157 12.33 23.36 4.25
#